data_2bd4f506699356aa6089e79c8d733f4c
#
_entry.id   2bd4f506699356aa6089e79c8d733f4c
#
_cell.length_a   1.000
_cell.length_b   1.000
_cell.length_c   1.000
_cell.angle_alpha   90.00
_cell.angle_beta   90.00
_cell.angle_gamma   90.00
#
_symmetry.space_group_name_H-M   'P 1'
#
loop_
_entity.id
_entity.type
_entity.pdbx_description
1 polymer ?
#
loop_
_entity_poly.entity_id
_entity_poly.type
_entity_poly.pdbx_seq_one_letter_code
_entity_poly.pdbx_strand_id
1 'polypeptide(L)'
;MSASADVKTRAVSAVKWAALGTVTRFVLQMGVQIVLARLLGPEIYGLFAMGLLVMTLSTFLADFGFAWGLVQNQELHDDDIRFAFTWQCLSGAAAMLGLYLLAPWIAAYFNEPRLESIVCWLSLTCLLSAMTAPSSNLLRRQLNFRWLNIAQILSYVLGYLCVGIPLALMGAGVWTLVSAWLVQALSLLLLTYCRHPHSLRPLLWYAGARRSTNTGSTVFITNLSNWLLNNLDRVFLGRILNAHAVGVYAVGYNLANTPNSLFLSALQPAFLAAGARLQDDVAGLRQAYLSVIAATWIVIGPVFVVLACLAGDLIATLYGDAWRESSRVLTVLALGMPAYVTWGMSTPILWNTGGKHLEALLQMPLIVLAGVALWQFSSLGVVVVAAIASATLLARALVIGVTACLRLQLDIIDLWSSVWRSAVLMLLAAAGAHGGSLLGHVIGYGPLPALLLGSLGGGGLCLLAGLLHPQLLGRRVVDLLGRFSPPVPVRIGVYLRSKCSV
;
A
#
# COMPACT_ATOMS: atom_id res chain seq x y z
N MET A 1 33.49 12.10 -18.66
CA MET A 1 32.56 13.03 -17.95
C MET A 1 31.17 13.11 -18.56
N SER A 2 30.95 12.85 -19.86
CA SER A 2 29.60 12.89 -20.50
C SER A 2 28.65 11.77 -20.09
N ALA A 3 29.08 10.53 -19.94
CA ALA A 3 28.23 9.39 -19.62
C ALA A 3 27.59 9.47 -18.22
N SER A 4 28.29 9.98 -17.20
CA SER A 4 27.75 10.13 -15.84
C SER A 4 26.71 11.25 -15.74
N ALA A 5 26.85 12.32 -16.53
CA ALA A 5 25.90 13.43 -16.61
C ALA A 5 24.60 12.97 -17.30
N ASP A 6 24.69 12.18 -18.37
CA ASP A 6 23.51 11.62 -19.06
C ASP A 6 22.74 10.65 -18.16
N VAL A 7 23.41 9.79 -17.41
CA VAL A 7 22.78 8.88 -16.43
C VAL A 7 22.06 9.66 -15.33
N LYS A 8 22.67 10.74 -14.79
CA LYS A 8 22.02 11.59 -13.78
C LYS A 8 20.76 12.27 -14.33
N THR A 9 20.82 12.82 -15.54
CA THR A 9 19.68 13.49 -16.18
C THR A 9 18.55 12.51 -16.46
N ARG A 10 18.87 11.31 -16.94
CA ARG A 10 17.89 10.22 -17.15
C ARG A 10 17.27 9.76 -15.83
N ALA A 11 18.06 9.63 -14.76
CA ALA A 11 17.56 9.24 -13.44
C ALA A 11 16.60 10.29 -12.87
N VAL A 12 16.92 11.59 -12.95
CA VAL A 12 16.03 12.67 -12.51
C VAL A 12 14.74 12.70 -13.32
N SER A 13 14.81 12.55 -14.64
CA SER A 13 13.63 12.44 -15.51
C SER A 13 12.80 11.21 -15.16
N ALA A 14 13.43 10.07 -14.93
CA ALA A 14 12.75 8.84 -14.52
C ALA A 14 11.96 9.00 -13.21
N VAL A 15 12.54 9.66 -12.20
CA VAL A 15 11.89 9.95 -10.92
C VAL A 15 10.68 10.88 -11.11
N LYS A 16 10.82 11.96 -11.90
CA LYS A 16 9.71 12.87 -12.20
C LYS A 16 8.56 12.16 -12.89
N TRP A 17 8.84 11.35 -13.91
CA TRP A 17 7.82 10.58 -14.63
C TRP A 17 7.21 9.48 -13.76
N ALA A 18 7.99 8.84 -12.89
CA ALA A 18 7.48 7.86 -11.94
C ALA A 18 6.52 8.51 -10.94
N ALA A 19 6.88 9.66 -10.37
CA ALA A 19 6.02 10.38 -9.42
C ALA A 19 4.72 10.86 -10.10
N LEU A 20 4.82 11.54 -11.25
CA LEU A 20 3.65 12.05 -11.99
C LEU A 20 2.74 10.89 -12.41
N GLY A 21 3.31 9.83 -12.97
CA GLY A 21 2.55 8.65 -13.39
C GLY A 21 1.85 7.95 -12.22
N THR A 22 2.50 7.87 -11.06
CA THR A 22 1.91 7.28 -9.84
C THR A 22 0.71 8.12 -9.36
N VAL A 23 0.85 9.45 -9.28
CA VAL A 23 -0.24 10.33 -8.86
C VAL A 23 -1.40 10.28 -9.86
N THR A 24 -1.13 10.40 -11.17
CA THR A 24 -2.16 10.34 -12.20
C THR A 24 -2.91 9.01 -12.16
N ARG A 25 -2.19 7.90 -12.06
CA ARG A 25 -2.79 6.56 -11.93
C ARG A 25 -3.64 6.46 -10.68
N PHE A 26 -3.15 6.96 -9.55
CA PHE A 26 -3.87 6.92 -8.28
C PHE A 26 -5.20 7.68 -8.37
N VAL A 27 -5.20 8.91 -8.89
CA VAL A 27 -6.43 9.71 -9.06
C VAL A 27 -7.41 9.01 -10.01
N LEU A 28 -6.91 8.47 -11.12
CA LEU A 28 -7.73 7.73 -12.08
C LEU A 28 -8.34 6.48 -11.44
N GLN A 29 -7.53 5.70 -10.73
CA GLN A 29 -8.00 4.48 -10.06
C GLN A 29 -9.04 4.79 -8.99
N MET A 30 -8.79 5.80 -8.14
CA MET A 30 -9.75 6.24 -7.14
C MET A 30 -11.09 6.66 -7.78
N GLY A 31 -11.05 7.53 -8.80
CA GLY A 31 -12.27 8.00 -9.47
C GLY A 31 -13.09 6.86 -10.06
N VAL A 32 -12.44 5.96 -10.78
CA VAL A 32 -13.13 4.81 -11.41
C VAL A 32 -13.64 3.81 -10.36
N GLN A 33 -12.86 3.53 -9.32
CA GLN A 33 -13.31 2.66 -8.23
C GLN A 33 -14.53 3.20 -7.52
N ILE A 34 -14.60 4.51 -7.28
CA ILE A 34 -15.79 5.16 -6.70
C ILE A 34 -17.01 4.98 -7.60
N VAL A 35 -16.86 5.23 -8.91
CA VAL A 35 -17.96 5.06 -9.88
C VAL A 35 -18.44 3.62 -9.90
N LEU A 36 -17.52 2.65 -10.05
CA LEU A 36 -17.87 1.23 -10.09
C LEU A 36 -18.48 0.72 -8.79
N ALA A 37 -17.95 1.17 -7.63
CA ALA A 37 -18.50 0.80 -6.34
C ALA A 37 -19.94 1.33 -6.17
N ARG A 38 -20.24 2.55 -6.62
CA ARG A 38 -21.61 3.08 -6.62
C ARG A 38 -22.57 2.31 -7.50
N LEU A 39 -22.11 1.88 -8.69
CA LEU A 39 -22.95 1.15 -9.65
C LEU A 39 -23.20 -0.30 -9.23
N LEU A 40 -22.19 -0.96 -8.65
CA LEU A 40 -22.24 -2.40 -8.38
C LEU A 40 -22.71 -2.74 -6.96
N GLY A 41 -22.50 -1.86 -6.01
CA GLY A 41 -22.84 -2.08 -4.60
C GLY A 41 -21.88 -3.00 -3.85
N PRO A 42 -22.08 -3.14 -2.50
CA PRO A 42 -21.14 -3.81 -1.62
C PRO A 42 -20.99 -5.31 -1.88
N GLU A 43 -22.07 -6.01 -2.20
CA GLU A 43 -22.05 -7.46 -2.38
C GLU A 43 -21.20 -7.88 -3.59
N ILE A 44 -21.43 -7.25 -4.75
CA ILE A 44 -20.70 -7.55 -5.99
C ILE A 44 -19.22 -7.18 -5.84
N TYR A 45 -18.98 -6.01 -5.22
CA TYR A 45 -17.63 -5.55 -4.96
C TYR A 45 -16.88 -6.47 -4.00
N GLY A 46 -17.57 -6.99 -2.98
CA GLY A 46 -17.04 -7.94 -2.01
C GLY A 46 -16.72 -9.30 -2.62
N LEU A 47 -17.59 -9.80 -3.49
CA LEU A 47 -17.37 -11.04 -4.21
C LEU A 47 -16.10 -10.98 -5.09
N PHE A 48 -15.90 -9.86 -5.78
CA PHE A 48 -14.66 -9.60 -6.52
C PHE A 48 -13.44 -9.47 -5.59
N ALA A 49 -13.60 -8.81 -4.43
CA ALA A 49 -12.52 -8.65 -3.45
C ALA A 49 -12.07 -10.00 -2.86
N MET A 50 -12.99 -10.96 -2.65
CA MET A 50 -12.64 -12.35 -2.28
C MET A 50 -11.81 -13.02 -3.38
N GLY A 51 -12.20 -12.88 -4.65
CA GLY A 51 -11.44 -13.39 -5.78
C GLY A 51 -10.02 -12.79 -5.83
N LEU A 52 -9.90 -11.48 -5.67
CA LEU A 52 -8.59 -10.80 -5.63
C LEU A 52 -7.73 -11.23 -4.44
N LEU A 53 -8.32 -11.51 -3.29
CA LEU A 53 -7.59 -12.00 -2.12
C LEU A 53 -6.85 -13.31 -2.44
N VAL A 54 -7.55 -14.26 -3.07
CA VAL A 54 -6.99 -15.53 -3.52
C VAL A 54 -5.91 -15.32 -4.59
N MET A 55 -6.17 -14.41 -5.54
CA MET A 55 -5.22 -14.07 -6.60
C MET A 55 -3.93 -13.46 -6.06
N THR A 56 -4.00 -12.56 -5.08
CA THR A 56 -2.79 -11.93 -4.51
C THR A 56 -1.88 -12.94 -3.83
N LEU A 57 -2.43 -13.95 -3.16
CA LEU A 57 -1.63 -15.05 -2.61
C LEU A 57 -0.95 -15.85 -3.71
N SER A 58 -1.67 -16.19 -4.76
CA SER A 58 -1.16 -17.05 -5.83
C SER A 58 -0.14 -16.35 -6.72
N THR A 59 -0.32 -15.07 -7.03
CA THR A 59 0.69 -14.27 -7.73
C THR A 59 1.96 -14.15 -6.91
N PHE A 60 1.84 -14.01 -5.61
CA PHE A 60 2.98 -14.01 -4.70
C PHE A 60 3.73 -15.36 -4.69
N LEU A 61 3.01 -16.47 -4.69
CA LEU A 61 3.60 -17.82 -4.81
C LEU A 61 4.20 -18.08 -6.20
N ALA A 62 3.67 -17.46 -7.26
CA ALA A 62 4.17 -17.61 -8.62
C ALA A 62 5.43 -16.77 -8.91
N ASP A 63 5.66 -15.67 -8.17
CA ASP A 63 6.80 -14.77 -8.38
C ASP A 63 8.02 -15.24 -7.58
N PHE A 64 8.74 -16.24 -8.10
CA PHE A 64 10.00 -16.71 -7.53
C PHE A 64 11.19 -15.75 -7.74
N GLY A 65 10.95 -14.53 -8.22
CA GLY A 65 11.99 -13.53 -8.39
C GLY A 65 12.89 -13.72 -9.62
N PHE A 66 12.62 -14.68 -10.50
CA PHE A 66 13.43 -14.90 -11.71
C PHE A 66 13.55 -13.66 -12.60
N ALA A 67 12.45 -12.92 -12.72
CA ALA A 67 12.45 -11.68 -13.52
C ALA A 67 13.19 -10.52 -12.85
N TRP A 68 13.40 -10.53 -11.53
CA TRP A 68 14.20 -9.53 -10.82
C TRP A 68 15.68 -9.65 -11.12
N GLY A 69 16.19 -10.87 -11.42
CA GLY A 69 17.55 -11.11 -11.88
C GLY A 69 17.88 -10.29 -13.13
N LEU A 70 16.90 -10.07 -14.04
CA LEU A 70 17.09 -9.25 -15.24
C LEU A 70 17.40 -7.78 -14.94
N VAL A 71 16.99 -7.27 -13.78
CA VAL A 71 17.29 -5.89 -13.35
C VAL A 71 18.64 -5.80 -12.66
N GLN A 72 19.03 -6.82 -11.87
CA GLN A 72 20.20 -6.78 -10.99
C GLN A 72 21.50 -7.23 -11.66
N ASN A 73 21.46 -8.14 -12.65
CA ASN A 73 22.66 -8.63 -13.32
C ASN A 73 23.36 -7.51 -14.10
N GLN A 74 24.67 -7.37 -13.93
CA GLN A 74 25.46 -6.36 -14.63
C GLN A 74 25.49 -6.59 -16.14
N GLU A 75 25.72 -7.83 -16.56
CA GLU A 75 25.69 -8.27 -17.94
C GLU A 75 24.42 -9.09 -18.18
N LEU A 76 23.72 -8.83 -19.25
CA LEU A 76 22.49 -9.50 -19.64
C LEU A 76 22.66 -10.12 -21.02
N HIS A 77 22.49 -11.43 -21.09
CA HIS A 77 22.51 -12.20 -22.35
C HIS A 77 21.09 -12.61 -22.73
N ASP A 78 20.87 -12.89 -24.00
CA ASP A 78 19.56 -13.38 -24.49
C ASP A 78 19.11 -14.66 -23.76
N ASP A 79 20.04 -15.50 -23.35
CA ASP A 79 19.75 -16.73 -22.61
C ASP A 79 19.21 -16.46 -21.19
N ASP A 80 19.65 -15.37 -20.53
CA ASP A 80 19.10 -14.93 -19.23
C ASP A 80 17.62 -14.55 -19.38
N ILE A 81 17.29 -13.84 -20.47
CA ILE A 81 15.92 -13.39 -20.73
C ILE A 81 15.04 -14.60 -21.08
N ARG A 82 15.51 -15.51 -21.93
CA ARG A 82 14.79 -16.72 -22.30
C ARG A 82 14.55 -17.64 -21.11
N PHE A 83 15.55 -17.81 -20.26
CA PHE A 83 15.46 -18.59 -19.03
C PHE A 83 14.43 -17.96 -18.07
N ALA A 84 14.53 -16.67 -17.76
CA ALA A 84 13.61 -15.94 -16.91
C ALA A 84 12.16 -16.01 -17.45
N PHE A 85 11.98 -15.80 -18.75
CA PHE A 85 10.66 -15.90 -19.40
C PHE A 85 10.07 -17.31 -19.27
N THR A 86 10.87 -18.35 -19.54
CA THR A 86 10.41 -19.75 -19.50
C THR A 86 9.96 -20.12 -18.09
N TRP A 87 10.78 -19.87 -17.08
CA TRP A 87 10.45 -20.20 -15.70
C TRP A 87 9.30 -19.36 -15.15
N GLN A 88 9.22 -18.08 -15.56
CA GLN A 88 8.10 -17.22 -15.17
C GLN A 88 6.78 -17.73 -15.78
N CYS A 89 6.79 -18.14 -17.06
CA CYS A 89 5.61 -18.74 -17.71
C CYS A 89 5.22 -20.08 -17.06
N LEU A 90 6.19 -20.93 -16.73
CA LEU A 90 5.93 -22.21 -16.08
C LEU A 90 5.32 -22.00 -14.68
N SER A 91 5.89 -21.10 -13.88
CA SER A 91 5.37 -20.79 -12.54
C SER A 91 3.98 -20.13 -12.62
N GLY A 92 3.77 -19.20 -13.57
CA GLY A 92 2.46 -18.59 -13.82
C GLY A 92 1.41 -19.57 -14.29
N ALA A 93 1.77 -20.50 -15.17
CA ALA A 93 0.89 -21.59 -15.64
C ALA A 93 0.58 -22.58 -14.51
N ALA A 94 1.57 -22.93 -13.69
CA ALA A 94 1.36 -23.78 -12.51
C ALA A 94 0.43 -23.13 -11.49
N ALA A 95 0.59 -21.83 -11.23
CA ALA A 95 -0.30 -21.08 -10.35
C ALA A 95 -1.72 -20.98 -10.93
N MET A 96 -1.86 -20.71 -12.22
CA MET A 96 -3.14 -20.69 -12.92
C MET A 96 -3.85 -22.04 -12.80
N LEU A 97 -3.15 -23.13 -13.12
CA LEU A 97 -3.71 -24.48 -13.04
C LEU A 97 -4.05 -24.86 -11.59
N GLY A 98 -3.17 -24.53 -10.65
CA GLY A 98 -3.41 -24.75 -9.23
C GLY A 98 -4.67 -24.05 -8.73
N LEU A 99 -4.85 -22.78 -9.09
CA LEU A 99 -6.07 -22.03 -8.75
C LEU A 99 -7.31 -22.59 -9.44
N TYR A 100 -7.20 -22.95 -10.71
CA TYR A 100 -8.29 -23.55 -11.45
C TYR A 100 -8.78 -24.84 -10.78
N LEU A 101 -7.86 -25.73 -10.40
CA LEU A 101 -8.17 -26.98 -9.73
C LEU A 101 -8.67 -26.78 -8.28
N LEU A 102 -8.17 -25.76 -7.59
CA LEU A 102 -8.58 -25.43 -6.21
C LEU A 102 -9.86 -24.58 -6.15
N ALA A 103 -10.34 -24.02 -7.26
CA ALA A 103 -11.48 -23.11 -7.29
C ALA A 103 -12.74 -23.67 -6.60
N PRO A 104 -13.16 -24.96 -6.79
CA PRO A 104 -14.30 -25.52 -6.07
C PRO A 104 -14.07 -25.55 -4.55
N TRP A 105 -12.87 -25.90 -4.09
CA TRP A 105 -12.51 -25.94 -2.68
C TRP A 105 -12.48 -24.54 -2.05
N ILE A 106 -12.01 -23.54 -2.80
CA ILE A 106 -12.01 -22.13 -2.41
C ILE A 106 -13.45 -21.63 -2.27
N ALA A 107 -14.31 -21.91 -3.23
CA ALA A 107 -15.72 -21.56 -3.19
C ALA A 107 -16.44 -22.22 -1.99
N ALA A 108 -16.16 -23.51 -1.74
CA ALA A 108 -16.68 -24.23 -0.59
C ALA A 108 -16.15 -23.67 0.74
N TYR A 109 -14.86 -23.27 0.80
CA TYR A 109 -14.29 -22.64 1.98
C TYR A 109 -15.00 -21.33 2.33
N PHE A 110 -15.28 -20.49 1.36
CA PHE A 110 -15.95 -19.20 1.55
C PHE A 110 -17.49 -19.31 1.62
N ASN A 111 -18.06 -20.50 1.47
CA ASN A 111 -19.52 -20.73 1.36
C ASN A 111 -20.19 -19.88 0.27
N GLU A 112 -19.47 -19.62 -0.84
CA GLU A 112 -19.94 -18.75 -1.91
C GLU A 112 -19.70 -19.42 -3.29
N PRO A 113 -20.70 -20.15 -3.82
CA PRO A 113 -20.55 -20.91 -5.08
C PRO A 113 -20.16 -20.05 -6.28
N ARG A 114 -20.62 -18.78 -6.32
CA ARG A 114 -20.28 -17.83 -7.40
C ARG A 114 -18.78 -17.56 -7.49
N LEU A 115 -18.04 -17.77 -6.40
CA LEU A 115 -16.60 -17.53 -6.35
C LEU A 115 -15.80 -18.50 -7.21
N GLU A 116 -16.30 -19.73 -7.42
CA GLU A 116 -15.62 -20.74 -8.26
C GLU A 116 -15.34 -20.20 -9.67
N SER A 117 -16.38 -19.76 -10.38
CA SER A 117 -16.22 -19.19 -11.72
C SER A 117 -15.30 -17.97 -11.75
N ILE A 118 -15.41 -17.10 -10.73
CA ILE A 118 -14.59 -15.89 -10.62
C ILE A 118 -13.12 -16.27 -10.46
N VAL A 119 -12.79 -17.21 -9.58
CA VAL A 119 -11.42 -17.68 -9.36
C VAL A 119 -10.87 -18.34 -10.62
N CYS A 120 -11.66 -19.18 -11.31
CA CYS A 120 -11.28 -19.80 -12.57
C CYS A 120 -10.87 -18.74 -13.63
N TRP A 121 -11.67 -17.70 -13.84
CA TRP A 121 -11.35 -16.65 -14.79
C TRP A 121 -10.20 -15.75 -14.34
N LEU A 122 -10.18 -15.36 -13.08
CA LEU A 122 -9.08 -14.55 -12.54
C LEU A 122 -7.75 -15.30 -12.54
N SER A 123 -7.74 -16.64 -12.46
CA SER A 123 -6.51 -17.44 -12.48
C SER A 123 -5.67 -17.20 -13.75
N LEU A 124 -6.31 -16.86 -14.87
CA LEU A 124 -5.63 -16.48 -16.11
C LEU A 124 -4.67 -15.28 -15.91
N THR A 125 -4.96 -14.44 -14.94
CA THR A 125 -4.11 -13.28 -14.60
C THR A 125 -2.72 -13.72 -14.13
N CYS A 126 -2.59 -14.89 -13.49
CA CYS A 126 -1.28 -15.42 -13.06
C CYS A 126 -0.37 -15.61 -14.28
N LEU A 127 -0.89 -16.21 -15.35
CA LEU A 127 -0.14 -16.41 -16.59
C LEU A 127 0.14 -15.08 -17.30
N LEU A 128 -0.87 -14.20 -17.42
CA LEU A 128 -0.70 -12.89 -18.07
C LEU A 128 0.33 -12.02 -17.34
N SER A 129 0.33 -12.03 -16.00
CA SER A 129 1.30 -11.30 -15.19
C SER A 129 2.71 -11.88 -15.34
N ALA A 130 2.83 -13.20 -15.34
CA ALA A 130 4.08 -13.91 -15.56
C ALA A 130 4.70 -13.57 -16.94
N MET A 131 3.90 -13.56 -17.99
CA MET A 131 4.35 -13.16 -19.35
C MET A 131 4.72 -11.68 -19.44
N THR A 132 4.10 -10.82 -18.62
CA THR A 132 4.37 -9.37 -18.58
C THR A 132 5.68 -9.04 -17.88
N ALA A 133 6.10 -9.86 -16.90
CA ALA A 133 7.21 -9.56 -15.99
C ALA A 133 8.57 -9.33 -16.71
N PRO A 134 9.02 -10.13 -17.70
CA PRO A 134 10.30 -9.91 -18.38
C PRO A 134 10.35 -8.57 -19.11
N SER A 135 9.38 -8.25 -19.97
CA SER A 135 9.34 -6.97 -20.70
C SER A 135 9.29 -5.78 -19.74
N SER A 136 8.51 -5.88 -18.66
CA SER A 136 8.41 -4.82 -17.64
C SER A 136 9.74 -4.60 -16.93
N ASN A 137 10.47 -5.67 -16.57
CA ASN A 137 11.77 -5.56 -15.91
C ASN A 137 12.88 -5.08 -16.83
N LEU A 138 12.84 -5.44 -18.11
CA LEU A 138 13.75 -4.90 -19.12
C LEU A 138 13.55 -3.39 -19.30
N LEU A 139 12.30 -2.93 -19.34
CA LEU A 139 11.98 -1.48 -19.35
C LEU A 139 12.46 -0.76 -18.08
N ARG A 140 12.35 -1.40 -16.89
CA ARG A 140 12.91 -0.86 -15.62
C ARG A 140 14.42 -0.76 -15.67
N ARG A 141 15.11 -1.80 -16.19
CA ARG A 141 16.55 -1.81 -16.39
C ARG A 141 17.03 -0.64 -17.26
N GLN A 142 16.27 -0.32 -18.31
CA GLN A 142 16.54 0.81 -19.20
C GLN A 142 16.13 2.18 -18.61
N LEU A 143 15.65 2.23 -17.36
CA LEU A 143 15.08 3.42 -16.72
C LEU A 143 13.93 4.06 -17.51
N ASN A 144 13.25 3.28 -18.36
CA ASN A 144 12.12 3.77 -19.16
C ASN A 144 10.81 3.75 -18.36
N PHE A 145 10.81 4.45 -17.22
CA PHE A 145 9.64 4.56 -16.34
C PHE A 145 8.49 5.35 -17.00
N ARG A 146 8.83 6.23 -17.96
CA ARG A 146 7.80 6.96 -18.73
C ARG A 146 6.86 5.99 -19.43
N TRP A 147 7.41 5.04 -20.20
CA TRP A 147 6.60 4.08 -20.95
C TRP A 147 5.86 3.12 -20.01
N LEU A 148 6.51 2.66 -18.95
CA LEU A 148 5.84 1.79 -17.96
C LEU A 148 4.61 2.46 -17.35
N ASN A 149 4.69 3.73 -16.98
CA ASN A 149 3.53 4.46 -16.44
C ASN A 149 2.45 4.68 -17.51
N ILE A 150 2.84 5.03 -18.74
CA ILE A 150 1.88 5.16 -19.85
C ILE A 150 1.15 3.84 -20.10
N ALA A 151 1.89 2.72 -20.19
CA ALA A 151 1.30 1.39 -20.39
C ALA A 151 0.33 1.02 -19.24
N GLN A 152 0.70 1.31 -17.97
CA GLN A 152 -0.16 1.06 -16.81
C GLN A 152 -1.42 1.94 -16.82
N ILE A 153 -1.32 3.22 -17.17
CA ILE A 153 -2.48 4.11 -17.26
C ILE A 153 -3.38 3.68 -18.42
N LEU A 154 -2.80 3.45 -19.59
CA LEU A 154 -3.57 3.07 -20.78
C LEU A 154 -4.26 1.72 -20.61
N SER A 155 -3.57 0.72 -20.05
CA SER A 155 -4.20 -0.58 -19.75
C SER A 155 -5.33 -0.46 -18.74
N TYR A 156 -5.19 0.41 -17.75
CA TYR A 156 -6.26 0.69 -16.79
C TYR A 156 -7.47 1.37 -17.45
N VAL A 157 -7.23 2.36 -18.32
CA VAL A 157 -8.29 3.02 -19.11
C VAL A 157 -9.02 1.98 -19.97
N LEU A 158 -8.29 1.16 -20.73
CA LEU A 158 -8.89 0.12 -21.59
C LEU A 158 -9.71 -0.88 -20.77
N GLY A 159 -9.17 -1.35 -19.65
CA GLY A 159 -9.87 -2.32 -18.80
C GLY A 159 -11.08 -1.72 -18.09
N TYR A 160 -10.89 -0.65 -17.33
CA TYR A 160 -11.95 -0.17 -16.43
C TYR A 160 -12.86 0.90 -17.04
N LEU A 161 -12.33 1.86 -17.83
CA LEU A 161 -13.19 2.87 -18.44
C LEU A 161 -13.89 2.30 -19.68
N CYS A 162 -13.15 1.64 -20.58
CA CYS A 162 -13.73 1.21 -21.86
C CYS A 162 -14.53 -0.10 -21.75
N VAL A 163 -14.21 -0.99 -20.81
CA VAL A 163 -14.93 -2.26 -20.60
C VAL A 163 -15.71 -2.26 -19.29
N GLY A 164 -15.09 -1.88 -18.18
CA GLY A 164 -15.70 -1.94 -16.86
C GLY A 164 -16.94 -1.06 -16.74
N ILE A 165 -16.85 0.26 -17.03
CA ILE A 165 -18.00 1.15 -16.88
C ILE A 165 -19.17 0.75 -17.80
N PRO A 166 -18.99 0.48 -19.11
CA PRO A 166 -20.07 -0.01 -19.96
C PRO A 166 -20.73 -1.28 -19.44
N LEU A 167 -19.96 -2.29 -19.02
CA LEU A 167 -20.51 -3.53 -18.48
C LEU A 167 -21.27 -3.31 -17.16
N ALA A 168 -20.81 -2.36 -16.31
CA ALA A 168 -21.53 -1.98 -15.10
C ALA A 168 -22.91 -1.39 -15.42
N LEU A 169 -22.97 -0.50 -16.41
CA LEU A 169 -24.22 0.11 -16.86
C LEU A 169 -25.17 -0.89 -17.53
N MET A 170 -24.62 -1.94 -18.13
CA MET A 170 -25.41 -3.06 -18.70
C MET A 170 -25.86 -4.07 -17.64
N GLY A 171 -25.48 -3.92 -16.38
CA GLY A 171 -25.87 -4.82 -15.30
C GLY A 171 -25.15 -6.16 -15.27
N ALA A 172 -23.92 -6.24 -15.80
CA ALA A 172 -23.14 -7.49 -15.85
C ALA A 172 -22.65 -7.99 -14.47
N GLY A 173 -22.98 -7.29 -13.38
CA GLY A 173 -22.65 -7.71 -12.02
C GLY A 173 -21.15 -7.85 -11.79
N VAL A 174 -20.70 -8.94 -11.17
CA VAL A 174 -19.28 -9.20 -10.85
C VAL A 174 -18.40 -9.31 -12.10
N TRP A 175 -18.99 -9.76 -13.23
CA TRP A 175 -18.25 -9.89 -14.49
C TRP A 175 -17.72 -8.56 -15.02
N THR A 176 -18.31 -7.46 -14.64
CA THR A 176 -17.79 -6.10 -14.86
C THR A 176 -16.35 -5.96 -14.38
N LEU A 177 -16.09 -6.35 -13.14
CA LEU A 177 -14.78 -6.20 -12.50
C LEU A 177 -13.80 -7.28 -12.98
N VAL A 178 -14.27 -8.51 -13.17
CA VAL A 178 -13.47 -9.63 -13.69
C VAL A 178 -12.98 -9.32 -15.11
N SER A 179 -13.88 -8.91 -16.01
CA SER A 179 -13.52 -8.57 -17.39
C SER A 179 -12.61 -7.35 -17.46
N ALA A 180 -12.90 -6.30 -16.68
CA ALA A 180 -12.05 -5.12 -16.61
C ALA A 180 -10.62 -5.47 -16.18
N TRP A 181 -10.47 -6.32 -15.18
CA TRP A 181 -9.18 -6.79 -14.68
C TRP A 181 -8.40 -7.59 -15.72
N LEU A 182 -9.07 -8.54 -16.39
CA LEU A 182 -8.46 -9.37 -17.45
C LEU A 182 -8.02 -8.54 -18.66
N VAL A 183 -8.89 -7.62 -19.11
CA VAL A 183 -8.55 -6.71 -20.23
C VAL A 183 -7.38 -5.80 -19.85
N GLN A 184 -7.34 -5.28 -18.62
CA GLN A 184 -6.20 -4.52 -18.13
C GLN A 184 -4.92 -5.36 -18.16
N ALA A 185 -4.94 -6.59 -17.64
CA ALA A 185 -3.77 -7.47 -17.61
C ALA A 185 -3.27 -7.80 -19.03
N LEU A 186 -4.19 -8.14 -19.94
CA LEU A 186 -3.87 -8.42 -21.35
C LEU A 186 -3.31 -7.18 -22.06
N SER A 187 -3.95 -6.03 -21.88
CA SER A 187 -3.49 -4.78 -22.48
C SER A 187 -2.10 -4.38 -21.98
N LEU A 188 -1.82 -4.57 -20.67
CA LEU A 188 -0.50 -4.30 -20.11
C LEU A 188 0.57 -5.22 -20.72
N LEU A 189 0.27 -6.52 -20.86
CA LEU A 189 1.15 -7.47 -21.53
C LEU A 189 1.48 -7.00 -22.96
N LEU A 190 0.45 -6.69 -23.76
CA LEU A 190 0.62 -6.27 -25.15
C LEU A 190 1.44 -4.98 -25.25
N LEU A 191 1.10 -3.95 -24.44
CA LEU A 191 1.78 -2.65 -24.48
C LEU A 191 3.25 -2.75 -24.06
N THR A 192 3.57 -3.57 -23.06
CA THR A 192 4.96 -3.75 -22.60
C THR A 192 5.76 -4.59 -23.56
N TYR A 193 5.19 -5.67 -24.10
CA TYR A 193 5.84 -6.54 -25.06
C TYR A 193 6.09 -5.83 -26.40
N CYS A 194 5.11 -5.10 -26.95
CA CYS A 194 5.27 -4.33 -28.19
C CYS A 194 6.38 -3.28 -28.08
N ARG A 195 6.59 -2.72 -26.89
CA ARG A 195 7.65 -1.72 -26.67
C ARG A 195 9.03 -2.32 -26.48
N HIS A 196 9.09 -3.48 -25.86
CA HIS A 196 10.33 -4.20 -25.62
C HIS A 196 10.14 -5.69 -25.90
N PRO A 197 10.08 -6.08 -27.18
CA PRO A 197 9.98 -7.48 -27.55
C PRO A 197 11.24 -8.24 -27.13
N HIS A 198 11.07 -9.47 -26.73
CA HIS A 198 12.16 -10.40 -26.38
C HIS A 198 11.86 -11.78 -26.98
N SER A 199 12.86 -12.64 -27.00
CA SER A 199 12.72 -13.99 -27.52
C SER A 199 11.76 -14.81 -26.65
N LEU A 200 10.77 -15.43 -27.28
CA LEU A 200 9.80 -16.33 -26.64
C LEU A 200 10.27 -17.81 -26.69
N ARG A 201 11.47 -18.07 -27.22
CA ARG A 201 12.01 -19.45 -27.31
C ARG A 201 12.30 -19.99 -25.92
N PRO A 202 11.72 -21.15 -25.53
CA PRO A 202 11.91 -21.70 -24.21
C PRO A 202 13.37 -22.09 -23.95
N LEU A 203 13.86 -21.83 -22.74
CA LEU A 203 15.16 -22.26 -22.28
C LEU A 203 15.04 -22.68 -20.81
N LEU A 204 15.15 -24.01 -20.55
CA LEU A 204 14.96 -24.55 -19.21
C LEU A 204 16.21 -24.46 -18.34
N TRP A 205 17.41 -24.51 -18.96
CA TRP A 205 18.68 -24.51 -18.24
C TRP A 205 19.81 -23.94 -19.07
N TYR A 206 20.74 -23.22 -18.41
CA TYR A 206 22.01 -22.75 -18.98
C TYR A 206 23.05 -22.59 -17.85
N ALA A 207 24.34 -22.48 -18.21
CA ALA A 207 25.45 -22.50 -17.22
C ALA A 207 25.40 -21.35 -16.17
N GLY A 208 24.75 -20.21 -16.49
CA GLY A 208 24.59 -19.05 -15.60
C GLY A 208 23.41 -19.13 -14.63
N ALA A 209 22.49 -20.08 -14.79
CA ALA A 209 21.24 -20.19 -14.03
C ALA A 209 21.40 -20.25 -12.50
N ARG A 210 22.52 -20.82 -12.03
CA ARG A 210 22.83 -20.99 -10.60
C ARG A 210 22.98 -19.68 -9.81
N ARG A 211 23.28 -18.56 -10.50
CA ARG A 211 23.41 -17.25 -9.85
C ARG A 211 22.06 -16.62 -9.43
N SER A 212 20.98 -17.00 -10.08
CA SER A 212 19.65 -16.40 -9.89
C SER A 212 18.84 -17.03 -8.73
N THR A 213 19.21 -18.17 -8.19
CA THR A 213 18.34 -18.99 -7.33
C THR A 213 18.55 -18.83 -5.82
N ASN A 214 19.63 -18.22 -5.34
CA ASN A 214 20.09 -18.37 -3.94
C ASN A 214 19.59 -17.32 -2.92
N THR A 215 18.77 -16.34 -3.30
CA THR A 215 18.42 -15.21 -2.40
C THR A 215 16.99 -15.28 -1.83
N GLY A 216 16.22 -16.32 -2.15
CA GLY A 216 14.75 -16.28 -2.07
C GLY A 216 14.08 -16.62 -0.73
N SER A 217 14.61 -17.54 0.09
CA SER A 217 13.80 -18.18 1.15
C SER A 217 13.44 -17.28 2.34
N THR A 218 14.38 -16.51 2.87
CA THR A 218 14.12 -15.61 4.01
C THR A 218 13.18 -14.47 3.63
N VAL A 219 13.37 -13.90 2.44
CA VAL A 219 12.50 -12.84 1.90
C VAL A 219 11.09 -13.39 1.67
N PHE A 220 10.98 -14.62 1.16
CA PHE A 220 9.69 -15.28 0.95
C PHE A 220 8.91 -15.46 2.25
N ILE A 221 9.54 -16.01 3.32
CA ILE A 221 8.88 -16.21 4.61
C ILE A 221 8.42 -14.88 5.23
N THR A 222 9.27 -13.85 5.17
CA THR A 222 8.93 -12.53 5.69
C THR A 222 7.74 -11.94 4.92
N ASN A 223 7.75 -12.03 3.60
CA ASN A 223 6.67 -11.53 2.78
C ASN A 223 5.36 -12.32 2.98
N LEU A 224 5.43 -13.63 3.12
CA LEU A 224 4.26 -14.47 3.41
C LEU A 224 3.65 -14.09 4.78
N SER A 225 4.49 -13.88 5.80
CA SER A 225 4.04 -13.42 7.13
C SER A 225 3.37 -12.04 7.04
N ASN A 226 3.96 -11.14 6.25
CA ASN A 226 3.39 -9.81 5.98
C ASN A 226 2.04 -9.93 5.26
N TRP A 227 1.95 -10.80 4.24
CA TRP A 227 0.71 -11.03 3.51
C TRP A 227 -0.38 -11.58 4.45
N LEU A 228 -0.06 -12.58 5.26
CA LEU A 228 -1.00 -13.14 6.23
C LEU A 228 -1.54 -12.08 7.17
N LEU A 229 -0.67 -11.30 7.84
CA LEU A 229 -1.09 -10.25 8.77
C LEU A 229 -1.93 -9.15 8.10
N ASN A 230 -1.69 -8.87 6.83
CA ASN A 230 -2.41 -7.84 6.10
C ASN A 230 -3.73 -8.31 5.45
N ASN A 231 -4.01 -9.63 5.43
CA ASN A 231 -5.17 -10.18 4.74
C ASN A 231 -5.97 -11.20 5.56
N LEU A 232 -5.48 -11.60 6.74
CA LEU A 232 -6.13 -12.61 7.59
C LEU A 232 -7.56 -12.19 7.97
N ASP A 233 -7.76 -10.91 8.25
CA ASP A 233 -9.05 -10.28 8.49
C ASP A 233 -10.08 -10.53 7.37
N ARG A 234 -9.66 -10.36 6.11
CA ARG A 234 -10.52 -10.59 4.93
C ARG A 234 -10.81 -12.06 4.69
N VAL A 235 -9.85 -12.95 4.99
CA VAL A 235 -10.05 -14.40 4.92
C VAL A 235 -11.15 -14.82 5.89
N PHE A 236 -11.08 -14.34 7.14
CA PHE A 236 -12.09 -14.66 8.15
C PHE A 236 -13.44 -13.99 7.86
N LEU A 237 -13.45 -12.75 7.39
CA LEU A 237 -14.68 -12.07 6.96
C LEU A 237 -15.42 -12.86 5.88
N GLY A 238 -14.69 -13.27 4.85
CA GLY A 238 -15.27 -14.03 3.75
C GLY A 238 -15.79 -15.41 4.18
N ARG A 239 -15.11 -16.07 5.14
CA ARG A 239 -15.50 -17.40 5.63
C ARG A 239 -16.68 -17.35 6.58
N ILE A 240 -16.70 -16.40 7.51
CA ILE A 240 -17.63 -16.38 8.66
C ILE A 240 -18.87 -15.51 8.38
N LEU A 241 -18.69 -14.41 7.64
CA LEU A 241 -19.80 -13.53 7.30
C LEU A 241 -20.26 -13.79 5.84
N ASN A 242 -20.07 -12.83 4.95
CA ASN A 242 -20.52 -12.94 3.55
C ASN A 242 -19.79 -11.95 2.63
N ALA A 243 -20.09 -12.01 1.34
CA ALA A 243 -19.52 -11.11 0.33
C ALA A 243 -19.82 -9.62 0.63
N HIS A 244 -21.02 -9.30 1.10
CA HIS A 244 -21.38 -7.92 1.48
C HIS A 244 -20.41 -7.36 2.54
N ALA A 245 -20.17 -8.10 3.62
CA ALA A 245 -19.25 -7.70 4.68
C ALA A 245 -17.80 -7.49 4.17
N VAL A 246 -17.34 -8.37 3.28
CA VAL A 246 -16.01 -8.20 2.64
C VAL A 246 -15.98 -6.95 1.79
N GLY A 247 -17.04 -6.63 1.05
CA GLY A 247 -17.14 -5.40 0.25
C GLY A 247 -17.09 -4.14 1.10
N VAL A 248 -17.92 -4.09 2.14
CA VAL A 248 -17.96 -3.00 3.13
C VAL A 248 -16.58 -2.78 3.77
N TYR A 249 -15.93 -3.88 4.17
CA TYR A 249 -14.59 -3.84 4.76
C TYR A 249 -13.54 -3.37 3.74
N ALA A 250 -13.58 -3.88 2.51
CA ALA A 250 -12.60 -3.58 1.48
C ALA A 250 -12.57 -2.08 1.13
N VAL A 251 -13.72 -1.42 1.03
CA VAL A 251 -13.80 0.04 0.79
C VAL A 251 -13.25 0.81 1.99
N GLY A 252 -13.66 0.48 3.21
CA GLY A 252 -13.14 1.11 4.43
C GLY A 252 -11.62 0.95 4.55
N TYR A 253 -11.11 -0.27 4.32
CA TYR A 253 -9.68 -0.55 4.35
C TYR A 253 -8.90 0.18 3.25
N ASN A 254 -9.39 0.19 2.01
CA ASN A 254 -8.71 0.86 0.90
C ASN A 254 -8.57 2.36 1.16
N LEU A 255 -9.61 3.01 1.67
CA LEU A 255 -9.55 4.42 2.06
C LEU A 255 -8.60 4.66 3.23
N ALA A 256 -8.66 3.81 4.28
CA ALA A 256 -7.76 3.91 5.42
C ALA A 256 -6.30 3.65 5.02
N ASN A 257 -6.03 2.69 4.13
CA ASN A 257 -4.67 2.35 3.73
C ASN A 257 -4.05 3.31 2.70
N THR A 258 -4.86 4.12 2.03
CA THR A 258 -4.40 5.05 0.98
C THR A 258 -3.29 6.01 1.45
N PRO A 259 -3.44 6.77 2.56
CA PRO A 259 -2.38 7.65 3.04
C PRO A 259 -1.09 6.88 3.38
N ASN A 260 -1.23 5.69 4.00
CA ASN A 260 -0.08 4.85 4.33
C ASN A 260 0.70 4.39 3.10
N SER A 261 0.00 3.90 2.09
CA SER A 261 0.63 3.39 0.88
C SER A 261 1.41 4.47 0.13
N LEU A 262 0.87 5.68 0.05
CA LEU A 262 1.55 6.83 -0.54
C LEU A 262 2.81 7.22 0.26
N PHE A 263 2.67 7.30 1.58
CA PHE A 263 3.75 7.72 2.48
C PHE A 263 4.88 6.68 2.52
N LEU A 264 4.55 5.40 2.73
CA LEU A 264 5.54 4.34 2.84
C LEU A 264 6.25 4.06 1.51
N SER A 265 5.53 4.10 0.37
CA SER A 265 6.15 3.89 -0.94
C SER A 265 7.23 4.94 -1.26
N ALA A 266 7.11 6.16 -0.73
CA ALA A 266 8.09 7.22 -0.91
C ALA A 266 9.24 7.14 0.10
N LEU A 267 8.95 6.94 1.39
CA LEU A 267 9.92 7.09 2.47
C LEU A 267 10.66 5.82 2.84
N GLN A 268 9.99 4.66 2.83
CA GLN A 268 10.60 3.41 3.30
C GLN A 268 11.83 2.99 2.47
N PRO A 269 11.81 3.01 1.12
CA PRO A 269 13.00 2.69 0.33
C PRO A 269 14.14 3.68 0.54
N ALA A 270 13.82 4.97 0.65
CA ALA A 270 14.81 6.00 0.91
C ALA A 270 15.45 5.84 2.30
N PHE A 271 14.65 5.52 3.32
CA PHE A 271 15.12 5.29 4.67
C PHE A 271 15.95 4.00 4.78
N LEU A 272 15.56 2.94 4.08
CA LEU A 272 16.35 1.70 4.00
C LEU A 272 17.73 1.95 3.37
N ALA A 273 17.78 2.68 2.25
CA ALA A 273 19.03 2.99 1.57
C ALA A 273 19.94 3.95 2.36
N ALA A 274 19.36 4.94 3.04
CA ALA A 274 20.10 5.84 3.93
C ALA A 274 20.64 5.10 5.15
N GLY A 275 19.83 4.22 5.75
CA GLY A 275 20.22 3.40 6.89
C GLY A 275 21.35 2.42 6.57
N ALA A 276 21.37 1.88 5.35
CA ALA A 276 22.45 1.01 4.90
C ALA A 276 23.83 1.73 4.84
N ARG A 277 23.83 3.05 4.62
CA ARG A 277 25.04 3.87 4.66
C ARG A 277 25.47 4.26 6.08
N LEU A 278 24.55 4.16 7.04
CA LEU A 278 24.78 4.51 8.45
C LEU A 278 24.88 3.26 9.33
N GLN A 279 25.02 2.06 8.75
CA GLN A 279 25.03 0.81 9.53
C GLN A 279 26.15 0.75 10.57
N ASP A 280 27.29 1.42 10.31
CA ASP A 280 28.45 1.51 11.21
C ASP A 280 28.38 2.74 12.15
N ASP A 281 27.41 3.66 11.92
CA ASP A 281 27.14 4.84 12.77
C ASP A 281 25.80 4.70 13.47
N VAL A 282 25.80 3.97 14.60
CA VAL A 282 24.59 3.73 15.40
C VAL A 282 23.97 5.04 15.89
N ALA A 283 24.78 6.07 16.23
CA ALA A 283 24.29 7.35 16.70
C ALA A 283 23.55 8.11 15.60
N GLY A 284 24.12 8.14 14.40
CA GLY A 284 23.47 8.72 13.21
C GLY A 284 22.18 7.99 12.85
N LEU A 285 22.18 6.65 12.88
CA LEU A 285 21.00 5.83 12.59
C LEU A 285 19.88 6.04 13.64
N ARG A 286 20.25 6.16 14.93
CA ARG A 286 19.32 6.50 16.04
C ARG A 286 18.65 7.85 15.79
N GLN A 287 19.43 8.89 15.49
CA GLN A 287 18.88 10.23 15.25
C GLN A 287 17.99 10.26 14.00
N ALA A 288 18.38 9.57 12.93
CA ALA A 288 17.59 9.44 11.71
C ALA A 288 16.24 8.75 11.98
N TYR A 289 16.25 7.63 12.72
CA TYR A 289 15.03 6.90 13.07
C TYR A 289 14.05 7.75 13.90
N LEU A 290 14.52 8.38 14.98
CA LEU A 290 13.68 9.25 15.81
C LEU A 290 13.12 10.43 15.02
N SER A 291 13.90 11.00 14.11
CA SER A 291 13.46 12.12 13.26
C SER A 291 12.39 11.69 12.26
N VAL A 292 12.54 10.50 11.64
CA VAL A 292 11.56 9.97 10.69
C VAL A 292 10.27 9.60 11.41
N ILE A 293 10.33 8.92 12.57
CA ILE A 293 9.15 8.58 13.36
C ILE A 293 8.42 9.85 13.81
N ALA A 294 9.13 10.84 14.35
CA ALA A 294 8.52 12.11 14.78
C ALA A 294 7.83 12.83 13.60
N ALA A 295 8.51 12.98 12.46
CA ALA A 295 7.95 13.61 11.27
C ALA A 295 6.71 12.86 10.75
N THR A 296 6.77 11.53 10.75
CA THR A 296 5.66 10.67 10.35
C THR A 296 4.43 10.90 11.21
N TRP A 297 4.55 10.83 12.54
CA TRP A 297 3.42 10.98 13.44
C TRP A 297 2.82 12.38 13.40
N ILE A 298 3.66 13.42 13.24
CA ILE A 298 3.20 14.82 13.14
C ILE A 298 2.36 15.06 11.88
N VAL A 299 2.69 14.38 10.77
CA VAL A 299 1.95 14.53 9.50
C VAL A 299 0.79 13.54 9.41
N ILE A 300 1.08 12.26 9.64
CA ILE A 300 0.13 11.17 9.38
C ILE A 300 -0.94 11.07 10.49
N GLY A 301 -0.56 11.32 11.76
CA GLY A 301 -1.50 11.26 12.88
C GLY A 301 -2.74 12.15 12.67
N PRO A 302 -2.57 13.47 12.47
CA PRO A 302 -3.70 14.35 12.18
C PRO A 302 -4.51 13.97 10.96
N VAL A 303 -3.87 13.51 9.86
CA VAL A 303 -4.57 13.06 8.64
C VAL A 303 -5.52 11.91 8.96
N PHE A 304 -5.07 10.92 9.72
CA PHE A 304 -5.93 9.78 10.08
C PHE A 304 -7.04 10.14 11.07
N VAL A 305 -6.79 11.08 11.97
CA VAL A 305 -7.84 11.57 12.88
C VAL A 305 -8.92 12.33 12.11
N VAL A 306 -8.53 13.21 11.16
CA VAL A 306 -9.49 13.88 10.26
C VAL A 306 -10.27 12.85 9.46
N LEU A 307 -9.59 11.84 8.90
CA LEU A 307 -10.24 10.76 8.15
C LEU A 307 -11.24 9.97 9.01
N ALA A 308 -10.89 9.69 10.28
CA ALA A 308 -11.78 9.00 11.21
C ALA A 308 -13.01 9.84 11.59
N CYS A 309 -12.82 11.15 11.85
CA CYS A 309 -13.91 12.06 12.20
C CYS A 309 -14.88 12.29 11.03
N LEU A 310 -14.35 12.33 9.80
CA LEU A 310 -15.13 12.62 8.60
C LEU A 310 -15.52 11.35 7.81
N ALA A 311 -15.31 10.15 8.38
CA ALA A 311 -15.55 8.90 7.70
C ALA A 311 -17.00 8.76 7.18
N GLY A 312 -17.99 9.23 7.96
CA GLY A 312 -19.41 9.25 7.58
C GLY A 312 -19.67 10.10 6.35
N ASP A 313 -19.22 11.36 6.41
CA ASP A 313 -19.41 12.35 5.33
C ASP A 313 -18.63 11.93 4.07
N LEU A 314 -17.44 11.37 4.24
CA LEU A 314 -16.61 10.88 3.14
C LEU A 314 -17.28 9.72 2.40
N ILE A 315 -17.74 8.70 3.12
CA ILE A 315 -18.40 7.54 2.52
C ILE A 315 -19.70 7.96 1.86
N ALA A 316 -20.54 8.75 2.51
CA ALA A 316 -21.79 9.23 1.92
C ALA A 316 -21.55 10.05 0.66
N THR A 317 -20.55 10.94 0.66
CA THR A 317 -20.19 11.77 -0.48
C THR A 317 -19.62 10.97 -1.65
N LEU A 318 -18.69 10.03 -1.39
CA LEU A 318 -17.99 9.31 -2.45
C LEU A 318 -18.75 8.08 -2.94
N TYR A 319 -19.33 7.29 -2.03
CA TYR A 319 -19.89 5.97 -2.33
C TYR A 319 -21.43 5.92 -2.22
N GLY A 320 -22.04 6.83 -1.47
CA GLY A 320 -23.49 6.88 -1.26
C GLY A 320 -23.99 5.97 -0.11
N ASP A 321 -25.32 5.96 0.10
CA ASP A 321 -25.96 5.34 1.29
C ASP A 321 -25.80 3.82 1.36
N ALA A 322 -25.69 3.12 0.24
CA ALA A 322 -25.45 1.69 0.21
C ALA A 322 -24.16 1.25 0.93
N TRP A 323 -23.25 2.19 1.13
CA TRP A 323 -21.94 1.95 1.75
C TRP A 323 -21.83 2.51 3.18
N ARG A 324 -22.94 2.97 3.76
CA ARG A 324 -22.93 3.64 5.08
C ARG A 324 -22.23 2.83 6.17
N GLU A 325 -22.34 1.51 6.13
CA GLU A 325 -21.69 0.62 7.07
C GLU A 325 -20.14 0.69 6.99
N SER A 326 -19.58 0.96 5.80
CA SER A 326 -18.13 1.15 5.60
C SER A 326 -17.57 2.33 6.39
N SER A 327 -18.38 3.31 6.78
CA SER A 327 -17.93 4.45 7.57
C SER A 327 -17.41 4.05 8.94
N ARG A 328 -18.11 3.14 9.62
CA ARG A 328 -17.68 2.62 10.94
C ARG A 328 -16.38 1.83 10.82
N VAL A 329 -16.25 1.01 9.77
CA VAL A 329 -15.03 0.26 9.46
C VAL A 329 -13.88 1.24 9.21
N LEU A 330 -14.10 2.26 8.37
CA LEU A 330 -13.11 3.30 8.07
C LEU A 330 -12.67 4.03 9.33
N THR A 331 -13.59 4.44 10.21
CA THR A 331 -13.26 5.11 11.48
C THR A 331 -12.32 4.27 12.33
N VAL A 332 -12.67 2.99 12.56
CA VAL A 332 -11.88 2.10 13.40
C VAL A 332 -10.50 1.81 12.79
N LEU A 333 -10.45 1.53 11.49
CA LEU A 333 -9.18 1.28 10.80
C LEU A 333 -8.31 2.54 10.76
N ALA A 334 -8.87 3.72 10.49
CA ALA A 334 -8.12 4.97 10.44
C ALA A 334 -7.41 5.27 11.76
N LEU A 335 -8.02 4.96 12.91
CA LEU A 335 -7.38 5.11 14.22
C LEU A 335 -6.21 4.13 14.43
N GLY A 336 -6.25 2.95 13.84
CA GLY A 336 -5.16 1.97 13.89
C GLY A 336 -4.02 2.21 12.89
N MET A 337 -4.29 2.90 11.79
CA MET A 337 -3.34 3.04 10.66
C MET A 337 -2.03 3.79 10.95
N PRO A 338 -1.93 4.76 11.87
CA PRO A 338 -0.63 5.34 12.25
C PRO A 338 0.37 4.30 12.75
N ALA A 339 -0.11 3.23 13.38
CA ALA A 339 0.73 2.10 13.80
C ALA A 339 1.36 1.36 12.60
N TYR A 340 0.65 1.24 11.48
CA TYR A 340 1.17 0.62 10.26
C TYR A 340 2.42 1.35 9.74
N VAL A 341 2.41 2.69 9.79
CA VAL A 341 3.58 3.49 9.37
C VAL A 341 4.74 3.31 10.35
N THR A 342 4.46 3.23 11.65
CA THR A 342 5.49 2.96 12.67
C THR A 342 6.17 1.62 12.41
N TRP A 343 5.41 0.56 12.15
CA TRP A 343 5.96 -0.72 11.72
C TRP A 343 6.81 -0.57 10.46
N GLY A 344 6.26 0.06 9.41
CA GLY A 344 6.93 0.23 8.11
C GLY A 344 8.25 0.98 8.19
N MET A 345 8.38 1.96 9.09
CA MET A 345 9.63 2.70 9.32
C MET A 345 10.60 1.96 10.27
N SER A 346 10.12 1.05 11.11
CA SER A 346 10.96 0.26 12.01
C SER A 346 11.62 -0.95 11.32
N THR A 347 10.96 -1.53 10.29
CA THR A 347 11.47 -2.66 9.50
C THR A 347 12.87 -2.40 8.91
N PRO A 348 13.16 -1.24 8.26
CA PRO A 348 14.50 -0.94 7.76
C PRO A 348 15.59 -0.98 8.82
N ILE A 349 15.29 -0.64 10.08
CA ILE A 349 16.25 -0.72 11.18
C ILE A 349 16.65 -2.17 11.44
N LEU A 350 15.68 -3.09 11.55
CA LEU A 350 15.96 -4.51 11.73
C LEU A 350 16.83 -5.05 10.58
N TRP A 351 16.55 -4.66 9.36
CA TRP A 351 17.27 -5.12 8.17
C TRP A 351 18.70 -4.59 8.14
N ASN A 352 18.91 -3.31 8.44
CA ASN A 352 20.22 -2.67 8.45
C ASN A 352 21.10 -3.07 9.65
N THR A 353 20.49 -3.60 10.74
CA THR A 353 21.21 -4.11 11.92
C THR A 353 21.37 -5.65 11.93
N GLY A 354 21.22 -6.30 10.78
CA GLY A 354 21.42 -7.75 10.63
C GLY A 354 20.26 -8.63 11.14
N GLY A 355 19.13 -8.04 11.55
CA GLY A 355 17.99 -8.75 12.13
C GLY A 355 16.86 -9.08 11.13
N LYS A 356 17.14 -9.33 9.85
CA LYS A 356 16.12 -9.60 8.82
C LYS A 356 15.16 -10.74 9.19
N HIS A 357 15.66 -11.81 9.79
CA HIS A 357 14.87 -12.97 10.20
C HIS A 357 13.99 -12.67 11.43
N LEU A 358 14.35 -11.67 12.25
CA LEU A 358 13.58 -11.29 13.43
C LEU A 358 12.20 -10.74 13.07
N GLU A 359 12.07 -10.05 11.95
CA GLU A 359 10.78 -9.53 11.51
C GLU A 359 9.76 -10.67 11.34
N ALA A 360 10.11 -11.72 10.62
CA ALA A 360 9.24 -12.88 10.43
C ALA A 360 8.98 -13.61 11.77
N LEU A 361 10.01 -13.85 12.55
CA LEU A 361 9.90 -14.57 13.83
C LEU A 361 8.96 -13.87 14.82
N LEU A 362 9.09 -12.55 14.96
CA LEU A 362 8.27 -11.73 15.85
C LEU A 362 6.80 -11.60 15.38
N GLN A 363 6.56 -11.78 14.11
CA GLN A 363 5.20 -11.72 13.56
C GLN A 363 4.43 -13.04 13.71
N MET A 364 5.11 -14.18 13.84
CA MET A 364 4.44 -15.48 13.97
C MET A 364 3.46 -15.56 15.16
N PRO A 365 3.82 -15.15 16.39
CA PRO A 365 2.86 -15.14 17.51
C PRO A 365 1.66 -14.21 17.22
N LEU A 366 1.89 -13.08 16.54
CA LEU A 366 0.82 -12.13 16.22
C LEU A 366 -0.16 -12.71 15.20
N ILE A 367 0.32 -13.50 14.23
CA ILE A 367 -0.54 -14.20 13.27
C ILE A 367 -1.46 -15.18 14.02
N VAL A 368 -0.91 -15.94 14.95
CA VAL A 368 -1.68 -16.93 15.74
C VAL A 368 -2.72 -16.20 16.61
N LEU A 369 -2.30 -15.15 17.37
CA LEU A 369 -3.20 -14.38 18.22
C LEU A 369 -4.31 -13.69 17.43
N ALA A 370 -3.97 -13.07 16.30
CA ALA A 370 -4.96 -12.46 15.41
C ALA A 370 -5.92 -13.51 14.83
N GLY A 371 -5.39 -14.67 14.42
CA GLY A 371 -6.20 -15.79 13.91
C GLY A 371 -7.19 -16.30 14.95
N VAL A 372 -6.76 -16.54 16.19
CA VAL A 372 -7.62 -16.96 17.28
C VAL A 372 -8.68 -15.89 17.59
N ALA A 373 -8.29 -14.61 17.69
CA ALA A 373 -9.22 -13.53 17.95
C ALA A 373 -10.27 -13.40 16.83
N LEU A 374 -9.83 -13.47 15.58
CA LEU A 374 -10.74 -13.45 14.43
C LEU A 374 -11.66 -14.67 14.42
N TRP A 375 -11.14 -15.87 14.67
CA TRP A 375 -11.97 -17.08 14.76
C TRP A 375 -13.08 -16.94 15.79
N GLN A 376 -12.77 -16.40 16.96
CA GLN A 376 -13.69 -16.32 18.09
C GLN A 376 -14.71 -15.18 17.95
N PHE A 377 -14.30 -14.03 17.39
CA PHE A 377 -15.10 -12.80 17.45
C PHE A 377 -15.59 -12.28 16.10
N SER A 378 -15.22 -12.87 14.96
CA SER A 378 -15.65 -12.36 13.63
C SER A 378 -17.17 -12.44 13.43
N SER A 379 -17.85 -13.40 14.07
CA SER A 379 -19.32 -13.51 14.03
C SER A 379 -20.06 -12.31 14.61
N LEU A 380 -19.39 -11.48 15.43
CA LEU A 380 -19.96 -10.26 16.00
C LEU A 380 -20.08 -9.11 14.99
N GLY A 381 -19.53 -9.27 13.79
CA GLY A 381 -19.71 -8.33 12.68
C GLY A 381 -18.44 -7.65 12.19
N VAL A 382 -18.57 -6.93 11.08
CA VAL A 382 -17.44 -6.34 10.32
C VAL A 382 -16.64 -5.30 11.12
N VAL A 383 -17.30 -4.55 12.02
CA VAL A 383 -16.64 -3.53 12.85
C VAL A 383 -15.72 -4.17 13.90
N VAL A 384 -16.13 -5.32 14.45
CA VAL A 384 -15.28 -6.07 15.41
C VAL A 384 -14.03 -6.60 14.71
N VAL A 385 -14.17 -7.10 13.49
CA VAL A 385 -13.02 -7.52 12.68
C VAL A 385 -12.09 -6.35 12.40
N ALA A 386 -12.62 -5.16 12.08
CA ALA A 386 -11.82 -3.95 11.92
C ALA A 386 -11.09 -3.56 13.21
N ALA A 387 -11.72 -3.74 14.39
CA ALA A 387 -11.09 -3.48 15.68
C ALA A 387 -9.94 -4.47 15.97
N ILE A 388 -10.13 -5.76 15.67
CA ILE A 388 -9.08 -6.79 15.80
C ILE A 388 -7.91 -6.47 14.84
N ALA A 389 -8.20 -6.11 13.59
CA ALA A 389 -7.18 -5.71 12.63
C ALA A 389 -6.38 -4.49 13.13
N SER A 390 -7.05 -3.45 13.64
CA SER A 390 -6.40 -2.28 14.22
C SER A 390 -5.56 -2.62 15.45
N ALA A 391 -6.06 -3.49 16.34
CA ALA A 391 -5.31 -3.98 17.50
C ALA A 391 -4.07 -4.79 17.07
N THR A 392 -4.19 -5.61 16.02
CA THR A 392 -3.07 -6.36 15.44
C THR A 392 -2.02 -5.44 14.85
N LEU A 393 -2.42 -4.36 14.15
CA LEU A 393 -1.50 -3.33 13.65
C LEU A 393 -0.76 -2.63 14.80
N LEU A 394 -1.46 -2.28 15.87
CA LEU A 394 -0.86 -1.69 17.08
C LEU A 394 0.13 -2.65 17.73
N ALA A 395 -0.24 -3.91 17.95
CA ALA A 395 0.64 -4.92 18.52
C ALA A 395 1.90 -5.14 17.65
N ARG A 396 1.73 -5.19 16.33
CA ARG A 396 2.82 -5.31 15.37
C ARG A 396 3.78 -4.12 15.44
N ALA A 397 3.24 -2.90 15.47
CA ALA A 397 4.03 -1.68 15.59
C ALA A 397 4.80 -1.63 16.93
N LEU A 398 4.18 -2.06 18.02
CA LEU A 398 4.82 -2.15 19.32
C LEU A 398 5.96 -3.15 19.32
N VAL A 399 5.72 -4.39 18.87
CA VAL A 399 6.73 -5.47 18.89
C VAL A 399 7.92 -5.10 18.00
N ILE A 400 7.68 -4.69 16.76
CA ILE A 400 8.75 -4.32 15.82
C ILE A 400 9.42 -3.01 16.21
N GLY A 401 8.65 -2.01 16.67
CA GLY A 401 9.18 -0.72 17.12
C GLY A 401 10.05 -0.83 18.38
N VAL A 402 9.61 -1.60 19.39
CA VAL A 402 10.43 -1.88 20.58
C VAL A 402 11.70 -2.62 20.20
N THR A 403 11.63 -3.62 19.30
CA THR A 403 12.80 -4.35 18.84
C THR A 403 13.77 -3.41 18.11
N ALA A 404 13.28 -2.48 17.29
CA ALA A 404 14.11 -1.47 16.65
C ALA A 404 14.78 -0.52 17.69
N CYS A 405 14.04 -0.09 18.73
CA CYS A 405 14.61 0.70 19.82
C CYS A 405 15.72 -0.07 20.56
N LEU A 406 15.50 -1.33 20.89
CA LEU A 406 16.52 -2.16 21.56
C LEU A 406 17.78 -2.32 20.70
N ARG A 407 17.62 -2.52 19.38
CA ARG A 407 18.75 -2.60 18.43
C ARG A 407 19.53 -1.30 18.33
N LEU A 408 18.86 -0.17 18.45
CA LEU A 408 19.47 1.15 18.45
C LEU A 408 19.89 1.62 19.86
N GLN A 409 19.70 0.82 20.90
CA GLN A 409 19.96 1.20 22.29
C GLN A 409 19.23 2.51 22.68
N LEU A 410 17.98 2.65 22.23
CA LEU A 410 17.10 3.77 22.53
C LEU A 410 16.22 3.45 23.73
N ASP A 411 16.03 4.41 24.59
CA ASP A 411 15.00 4.35 25.63
C ASP A 411 13.62 4.57 25.00
N ILE A 412 12.60 3.87 25.53
CA ILE A 412 11.20 4.05 25.11
C ILE A 412 10.75 5.50 25.34
N ILE A 413 11.31 6.17 26.33
CA ILE A 413 11.07 7.59 26.65
C ILE A 413 11.47 8.49 25.48
N ASP A 414 12.57 8.20 24.80
CA ASP A 414 13.02 8.96 23.61
C ASP A 414 12.02 8.87 22.46
N LEU A 415 11.45 7.67 22.24
CA LEU A 415 10.41 7.46 21.25
C LEU A 415 9.14 8.23 21.65
N TRP A 416 8.69 8.09 22.90
CA TRP A 416 7.54 8.81 23.43
C TRP A 416 7.70 10.32 23.31
N SER A 417 8.85 10.86 23.71
CA SER A 417 9.16 12.28 23.59
C SER A 417 9.08 12.82 22.16
N SER A 418 9.29 11.94 21.18
CA SER A 418 9.21 12.27 19.75
C SER A 418 7.79 12.26 19.21
N VAL A 419 6.88 11.50 19.83
CA VAL A 419 5.52 11.24 19.33
C VAL A 419 4.43 12.03 20.09
N TRP A 420 4.60 12.30 21.39
CA TRP A 420 3.55 12.92 22.23
C TRP A 420 3.01 14.25 21.68
N ARG A 421 3.88 15.04 21.00
CA ARG A 421 3.48 16.32 20.37
C ARG A 421 2.45 16.11 19.27
N SER A 422 2.51 14.99 18.58
CA SER A 422 1.52 14.64 17.57
C SER A 422 0.13 14.42 18.18
N ALA A 423 0.04 13.96 19.43
CA ALA A 423 -1.24 13.80 20.12
C ALA A 423 -1.99 15.13 20.28
N VAL A 424 -1.27 16.22 20.58
CA VAL A 424 -1.87 17.57 20.63
C VAL A 424 -2.39 17.99 19.25
N LEU A 425 -1.60 17.77 18.19
CA LEU A 425 -2.03 18.05 16.83
C LEU A 425 -3.22 17.19 16.41
N MET A 426 -3.26 15.92 16.82
CA MET A 426 -4.39 15.02 16.56
C MET A 426 -5.67 15.50 17.27
N LEU A 427 -5.58 15.99 18.51
CA LEU A 427 -6.73 16.58 19.22
C LEU A 427 -7.23 17.86 18.55
N LEU A 428 -6.33 18.72 18.11
CA LEU A 428 -6.70 19.93 17.36
C LEU A 428 -7.32 19.57 15.99
N ALA A 429 -6.77 18.57 15.30
CA ALA A 429 -7.32 18.03 14.07
C ALA A 429 -8.75 17.50 14.28
N ALA A 430 -8.97 16.73 15.35
CA ALA A 430 -10.29 16.20 15.71
C ALA A 430 -11.29 17.33 15.98
N ALA A 431 -10.92 18.31 16.81
CA ALA A 431 -11.77 19.46 17.15
C ALA A 431 -12.13 20.27 15.88
N GLY A 432 -11.14 20.56 15.04
CA GLY A 432 -11.35 21.28 13.79
C GLY A 432 -12.21 20.51 12.78
N ALA A 433 -11.96 19.22 12.62
CA ALA A 433 -12.73 18.37 11.72
C ALA A 433 -14.19 18.24 12.18
N HIS A 434 -14.41 17.99 13.47
CA HIS A 434 -15.75 17.85 14.03
C HIS A 434 -16.52 19.17 14.00
N GLY A 435 -15.89 20.28 14.41
CA GLY A 435 -16.51 21.62 14.38
C GLY A 435 -16.83 22.07 12.94
N GLY A 436 -15.90 21.83 11.99
CA GLY A 436 -16.13 22.12 10.57
C GLY A 436 -17.23 21.27 9.95
N SER A 437 -17.31 19.96 10.29
CA SER A 437 -18.39 19.07 9.84
C SER A 437 -19.76 19.53 10.38
N LEU A 438 -19.86 19.86 11.66
CA LEU A 438 -21.10 20.40 12.25
C LEU A 438 -21.56 21.67 11.53
N LEU A 439 -20.64 22.62 11.29
CA LEU A 439 -20.95 23.83 10.54
C LEU A 439 -21.42 23.51 9.12
N GLY A 440 -20.77 22.55 8.45
CA GLY A 440 -21.14 22.12 7.11
C GLY A 440 -22.55 21.53 7.04
N HIS A 441 -22.95 20.75 8.04
CA HIS A 441 -24.32 20.21 8.15
C HIS A 441 -25.37 21.30 8.41
N VAL A 442 -25.00 22.36 9.14
CA VAL A 442 -25.91 23.51 9.40
C VAL A 442 -26.09 24.39 8.16
N ILE A 443 -25.01 24.63 7.41
CA ILE A 443 -24.99 25.57 6.27
C ILE A 443 -25.53 24.91 4.99
N GLY A 444 -25.29 23.61 4.79
CA GLY A 444 -25.57 22.94 3.52
C GLY A 444 -26.41 21.66 3.66
N TYR A 445 -27.27 21.44 2.64
CA TYR A 445 -27.98 20.18 2.52
C TYR A 445 -27.05 19.10 1.94
N GLY A 446 -26.58 18.17 2.79
CA GLY A 446 -25.81 17.00 2.36
C GLY A 446 -24.43 16.86 2.99
N PRO A 447 -23.74 15.74 2.72
CA PRO A 447 -22.45 15.41 3.37
C PRO A 447 -21.25 16.17 2.76
N LEU A 448 -21.36 16.70 1.53
CA LEU A 448 -20.24 17.36 0.86
C LEU A 448 -19.76 18.65 1.56
N PRO A 449 -20.64 19.61 1.96
CA PRO A 449 -20.22 20.78 2.72
C PRO A 449 -19.56 20.41 4.06
N ALA A 450 -20.11 19.42 4.76
CA ALA A 450 -19.55 18.90 6.01
C ALA A 450 -18.14 18.32 5.82
N LEU A 451 -17.94 17.55 4.75
CA LEU A 451 -16.64 16.99 4.39
C LEU A 451 -15.61 18.10 4.07
N LEU A 452 -16.00 19.10 3.28
CA LEU A 452 -15.09 20.20 2.89
C LEU A 452 -14.73 21.08 4.10
N LEU A 453 -15.71 21.55 4.85
CA LEU A 453 -15.48 22.41 6.03
C LEU A 453 -14.78 21.65 7.15
N GLY A 454 -15.10 20.37 7.35
CA GLY A 454 -14.41 19.53 8.31
C GLY A 454 -12.94 19.29 7.93
N SER A 455 -12.66 19.02 6.66
CA SER A 455 -11.29 18.87 6.16
C SER A 455 -10.47 20.17 6.29
N LEU A 456 -11.06 21.31 5.94
CA LEU A 456 -10.45 22.63 6.08
C LEU A 456 -10.26 22.99 7.56
N GLY A 457 -11.24 22.69 8.42
CA GLY A 457 -11.16 22.94 9.87
C GLY A 457 -10.06 22.12 10.52
N GLY A 458 -10.04 20.81 10.28
CA GLY A 458 -9.02 19.92 10.84
C GLY A 458 -7.61 20.22 10.35
N GLY A 459 -7.43 20.33 9.02
CA GLY A 459 -6.16 20.70 8.41
C GLY A 459 -5.71 22.12 8.75
N GLY A 460 -6.65 23.08 8.72
CA GLY A 460 -6.39 24.49 9.04
C GLY A 460 -5.93 24.71 10.47
N LEU A 461 -6.59 24.10 11.46
CA LEU A 461 -6.17 24.20 12.87
C LEU A 461 -4.79 23.57 13.11
N CYS A 462 -4.48 22.45 12.46
CA CYS A 462 -3.14 21.85 12.54
C CYS A 462 -2.06 22.75 11.94
N LEU A 463 -2.32 23.34 10.78
CA LEU A 463 -1.39 24.28 10.14
C LEU A 463 -1.20 25.55 10.97
N LEU A 464 -2.29 26.15 11.48
CA LEU A 464 -2.23 27.30 12.36
C LEU A 464 -1.48 26.99 13.65
N ALA A 465 -1.74 25.86 14.28
CA ALA A 465 -1.03 25.46 15.50
C ALA A 465 0.48 25.25 15.23
N GLY A 466 0.84 24.64 14.10
CA GLY A 466 2.23 24.47 13.72
C GLY A 466 2.96 25.79 13.39
N LEU A 467 2.25 26.77 12.81
CA LEU A 467 2.80 28.08 12.52
C LEU A 467 2.90 28.98 13.76
N LEU A 468 1.88 28.98 14.63
CA LEU A 468 1.85 29.79 15.85
C LEU A 468 2.76 29.22 16.95
N HIS A 469 2.81 27.89 17.04
CA HIS A 469 3.60 27.17 18.03
C HIS A 469 4.54 26.15 17.37
N PRO A 470 5.64 26.59 16.73
CA PRO A 470 6.59 25.69 16.06
C PRO A 470 7.20 24.63 16.98
N GLN A 471 7.15 24.88 18.29
CA GLN A 471 7.57 23.90 19.32
C GLN A 471 6.78 22.59 19.24
N LEU A 472 5.51 22.62 18.77
CA LEU A 472 4.68 21.42 18.55
C LEU A 472 5.21 20.54 17.40
N LEU A 473 5.86 21.14 16.41
CA LEU A 473 6.53 20.38 15.34
C LEU A 473 7.84 19.74 15.82
N GLY A 474 8.46 20.30 16.90
CA GLY A 474 9.73 19.83 17.43
C GLY A 474 10.93 20.16 16.54
N ARG A 475 12.10 20.37 17.17
CA ARG A 475 13.33 20.75 16.46
C ARG A 475 13.70 19.79 15.34
N ARG A 476 13.56 18.48 15.56
CA ARG A 476 13.91 17.42 14.57
C ARG A 476 13.13 17.56 13.26
N VAL A 477 11.84 17.87 13.34
CA VAL A 477 10.96 18.00 12.15
C VAL A 477 11.21 19.34 11.44
N VAL A 478 11.40 20.40 12.19
CA VAL A 478 11.73 21.74 11.63
C VAL A 478 13.09 21.69 10.88
N ASP A 479 14.07 20.99 11.42
CA ASP A 479 15.38 20.81 10.75
C ASP A 479 15.27 19.95 9.49
N LEU A 480 14.43 18.90 9.51
CA LEU A 480 14.15 18.11 8.31
C LEU A 480 13.46 18.97 7.23
N LEU A 481 12.42 19.69 7.58
CA LEU A 481 11.73 20.59 6.65
C LEU A 481 12.68 21.65 6.06
N GLY A 482 13.58 22.17 6.88
CA GLY A 482 14.59 23.14 6.42
C GLY A 482 15.61 22.56 5.43
N ARG A 483 15.80 21.25 5.39
CA ARG A 483 16.71 20.57 4.43
C ARG A 483 16.04 20.24 3.09
N PHE A 484 14.72 20.03 3.08
CA PHE A 484 13.96 19.60 1.89
C PHE A 484 13.24 20.73 1.16
N SER A 485 13.07 21.88 1.80
CA SER A 485 12.42 23.02 1.14
C SER A 485 13.39 23.71 0.17
N PRO A 486 13.02 23.95 -1.12
CA PRO A 486 13.57 25.05 -1.87
C PRO A 486 13.25 26.33 -1.07
N PRO A 487 13.98 27.44 -1.21
CA PRO A 487 13.96 28.53 -0.24
C PRO A 487 12.54 28.95 0.10
N VAL A 488 11.97 28.30 1.12
CA VAL A 488 10.85 28.87 1.90
C VAL A 488 11.34 30.27 2.27
N PRO A 489 10.54 31.33 2.08
CA PRO A 489 11.00 32.67 2.34
C PRO A 489 11.75 32.63 3.66
N VAL A 490 13.03 32.97 3.62
CA VAL A 490 14.05 32.84 4.68
C VAL A 490 13.48 33.26 6.04
N ARG A 491 12.51 34.17 6.05
CA ARG A 491 11.75 34.63 7.20
C ARG A 491 10.97 33.55 7.97
N ILE A 492 10.33 32.58 7.28
CA ILE A 492 9.57 31.49 7.94
C ILE A 492 10.55 30.47 8.55
N GLY A 493 11.60 30.11 7.84
CA GLY A 493 12.61 29.18 8.35
C GLY A 493 13.39 29.75 9.55
N VAL A 494 13.73 31.03 9.54
CA VAL A 494 14.38 31.73 10.68
C VAL A 494 13.41 31.86 11.84
N TYR A 495 12.15 32.22 11.61
CA TYR A 495 11.12 32.32 12.63
C TYR A 495 10.87 30.98 13.32
N LEU A 496 10.76 29.90 12.55
CA LEU A 496 10.56 28.57 13.09
C LEU A 496 11.76 28.11 13.95
N ARG A 497 13.00 28.40 13.52
CA ARG A 497 14.21 28.07 14.29
C ARG A 497 14.37 28.90 15.57
N SER A 498 14.09 30.19 15.52
CA SER A 498 14.25 31.08 16.70
C SER A 498 13.27 30.71 17.83
N LYS A 499 12.06 30.26 17.53
CA LYS A 499 11.09 29.84 18.55
C LYS A 499 11.27 28.39 19.05
N CYS A 500 12.01 27.54 18.35
CA CYS A 500 12.38 26.20 18.83
C CYS A 500 13.64 26.20 19.73
N SER A 501 14.35 27.33 19.88
CA SER A 501 15.56 27.47 20.70
C SER A 501 15.28 27.79 22.16
N VAL A 502 14.04 27.99 22.56
CA VAL A 502 13.54 28.11 23.93
C VAL A 502 12.80 26.80 24.25
#